data_d617ea2ac1cf7a1661afd3be9fd093a8
#
_entry.id   d617ea2ac1cf7a1661afd3be9fd093a8
#
_cell.length_a   1.000
_cell.length_b   1.000
_cell.length_c   1.000
_cell.angle_alpha   90.00
_cell.angle_beta   90.00
_cell.angle_gamma   90.00
#
_symmetry.space_group_name_H-M   'P 1'
#
loop_
_entity.id
_entity.type
_entity.pdbx_description
1 polymer ?
#
loop_
_entity_poly.entity_id
_entity_poly.type
_entity_poly.pdbx_seq_one_letter_code
_entity_poly.pdbx_strand_id
1 'polypeptide(L)'
;MGWTSRHIAGRAGEAKRPRRHPAPFAGSTGASRRWMITRGTTATMFTRMADARAEEQLELSHRVLPSGEAVAAIGGELDFATAEMAVRYVRRVIDSHHGPVIVDLTALGFCDAQGLSALVRMAGYAERAGRPFRLVSPGPSVIKIMRITGLDRRFLVPPQPAAP
;
A
#
# COMPACT_ATOMS: atom_id res chain seq x y z
N MET A 1 18.57 -38.43 63.56
CA MET A 1 17.19 -37.97 63.26
C MET A 1 17.18 -37.63 61.80
N GLY A 2 16.57 -38.53 61.03
CA GLY A 2 16.56 -38.48 59.56
C GLY A 2 15.46 -37.58 58.99
N TRP A 3 15.70 -37.09 57.80
CA TRP A 3 14.68 -36.72 56.90
C TRP A 3 15.04 -37.14 55.48
N THR A 4 14.16 -37.89 54.92
CA THR A 4 14.24 -38.65 53.68
C THR A 4 14.07 -37.72 52.45
N SER A 5 14.93 -37.93 51.47
CA SER A 5 14.79 -37.46 50.08
C SER A 5 13.50 -37.92 49.44
N ARG A 6 12.78 -36.99 48.81
CA ARG A 6 11.78 -37.32 47.77
C ARG A 6 12.25 -36.79 46.44
N HIS A 7 12.49 -37.69 45.55
CA HIS A 7 12.60 -37.51 44.12
C HIS A 7 11.34 -36.83 43.54
N ILE A 8 11.54 -35.73 42.83
CA ILE A 8 10.54 -35.20 41.92
C ILE A 8 11.20 -35.16 40.54
N ALA A 9 10.74 -36.07 39.67
CA ALA A 9 11.11 -36.12 38.27
C ALA A 9 10.63 -34.85 37.57
N GLY A 10 11.59 -34.04 37.09
CA GLY A 10 11.32 -32.89 36.26
C GLY A 10 10.92 -33.32 34.87
N ARG A 11 9.76 -32.82 34.41
CA ARG A 11 9.28 -32.96 33.03
C ARG A 11 10.28 -32.30 32.08
N ALA A 12 10.65 -33.06 31.05
CA ALA A 12 11.41 -32.60 29.90
C ALA A 12 10.73 -31.37 29.26
N GLY A 13 11.50 -30.30 29.14
CA GLY A 13 11.07 -29.06 28.47
C GLY A 13 10.79 -29.32 27.00
N GLU A 14 9.60 -29.02 26.59
CA GLU A 14 9.13 -29.01 25.23
C GLU A 14 9.87 -27.92 24.46
N ALA A 15 10.75 -28.31 23.58
CA ALA A 15 11.54 -27.42 22.73
C ALA A 15 10.59 -26.66 21.79
N LYS A 16 10.42 -25.38 22.05
CA LYS A 16 9.65 -24.45 21.25
C LYS A 16 10.26 -24.36 19.85
N ARG A 17 9.62 -24.97 18.86
CA ARG A 17 10.03 -24.93 17.45
C ARG A 17 10.06 -23.48 16.97
N PRO A 18 11.11 -23.03 16.24
CA PRO A 18 11.15 -21.70 15.68
C PRO A 18 10.03 -21.52 14.65
N ARG A 19 9.29 -20.42 14.77
CA ARG A 19 8.25 -20.04 13.82
C ARG A 19 8.92 -19.80 12.47
N ARG A 20 8.55 -20.60 11.48
CA ARG A 20 8.95 -20.41 10.08
C ARG A 20 8.34 -19.08 9.60
N HIS A 21 9.20 -18.16 9.18
CA HIS A 21 8.78 -17.00 8.42
C HIS A 21 8.10 -17.48 7.13
N PRO A 22 6.94 -16.94 6.75
CA PRO A 22 6.40 -17.22 5.43
C PRO A 22 7.35 -16.68 4.37
N ALA A 23 7.65 -17.51 3.39
CA ALA A 23 8.44 -17.16 2.21
C ALA A 23 7.80 -16.01 1.44
N PRO A 24 8.58 -15.20 0.68
CA PRO A 24 8.04 -14.16 -0.16
C PRO A 24 7.06 -14.77 -1.17
N PHE A 25 5.92 -14.12 -1.30
CA PHE A 25 4.79 -14.54 -2.12
C PHE A 25 5.24 -14.64 -3.58
N ALA A 26 5.42 -15.86 -4.06
CA ALA A 26 5.59 -16.15 -5.48
C ALA A 26 4.27 -15.82 -6.19
N GLY A 27 4.37 -15.07 -7.29
CA GLY A 27 3.25 -14.54 -8.03
C GLY A 27 2.18 -15.57 -8.35
N SER A 28 0.94 -15.23 -8.10
CA SER A 28 -0.21 -15.95 -8.65
C SER A 28 -0.54 -15.36 -10.01
N THR A 29 -0.07 -16.08 -11.01
CA THR A 29 -0.52 -16.01 -12.40
C THR A 29 -2.05 -16.14 -12.46
N GLY A 30 -2.69 -15.14 -13.06
CA GLY A 30 -3.92 -15.25 -13.83
C GLY A 30 -5.05 -16.12 -13.28
N ALA A 31 -6.03 -15.49 -12.64
CA ALA A 31 -7.40 -15.98 -12.63
C ALA A 31 -8.32 -14.83 -13.06
N SER A 32 -8.55 -14.74 -14.35
CA SER A 32 -9.58 -13.94 -14.98
C SER A 32 -10.94 -14.29 -14.38
N ARG A 33 -11.45 -13.47 -13.46
CA ARG A 33 -12.86 -13.51 -13.09
C ARG A 33 -13.66 -12.86 -14.21
N ARG A 34 -14.17 -13.74 -15.06
CA ARG A 34 -15.10 -13.46 -16.14
C ARG A 34 -16.39 -12.88 -15.56
N TRP A 35 -16.51 -11.56 -15.56
CA TRP A 35 -17.79 -10.90 -15.33
C TRP A 35 -18.57 -10.89 -16.65
N MET A 36 -19.57 -11.76 -16.73
CA MET A 36 -20.62 -11.63 -17.73
C MET A 36 -21.43 -10.39 -17.42
N ILE A 37 -21.30 -9.35 -18.23
CA ILE A 37 -22.30 -8.29 -18.35
C ILE A 37 -22.65 -8.15 -19.82
N THR A 38 -23.91 -8.41 -20.09
CA THR A 38 -24.61 -8.28 -21.35
C THR A 38 -24.70 -6.82 -21.80
N ARG A 39 -24.42 -6.63 -23.11
CA ARG A 39 -24.91 -5.61 -24.04
C ARG A 39 -25.00 -4.15 -23.55
N GLY A 40 -24.19 -3.31 -24.18
CA GLY A 40 -24.42 -1.86 -24.24
C GLY A 40 -23.21 -1.09 -24.77
N THR A 41 -23.34 -0.66 -26.01
CA THR A 41 -22.82 0.57 -26.60
C THR A 41 -21.29 0.80 -26.63
N THR A 42 -20.81 1.28 -27.76
CA THR A 42 -19.42 1.60 -28.17
C THR A 42 -18.58 2.35 -27.11
N ALA A 43 -19.18 3.12 -26.23
CA ALA A 43 -18.52 3.79 -25.11
C ALA A 43 -17.93 2.81 -24.08
N THR A 44 -18.56 1.68 -23.82
CA THR A 44 -18.10 0.64 -22.89
C THR A 44 -16.83 -0.06 -23.41
N MET A 45 -16.63 -0.11 -24.72
CA MET A 45 -15.48 -0.76 -25.33
C MET A 45 -14.21 0.10 -25.22
N PHE A 46 -14.33 1.42 -25.34
CA PHE A 46 -13.22 2.36 -25.15
C PHE A 46 -12.77 2.43 -23.68
N THR A 47 -13.71 2.45 -22.74
CA THR A 47 -13.41 2.42 -21.30
C THR A 47 -12.72 1.11 -20.92
N ARG A 48 -13.14 -0.02 -21.50
CA ARG A 48 -12.56 -1.35 -21.21
C ARG A 48 -11.13 -1.51 -21.74
N MET A 49 -10.81 -0.90 -22.90
CA MET A 49 -9.43 -0.91 -23.43
C MET A 49 -8.50 0.02 -22.63
N ALA A 50 -9.01 1.15 -22.14
CA ALA A 50 -8.25 2.04 -21.27
C ALA A 50 -7.97 1.40 -19.90
N ASP A 51 -8.95 0.70 -19.32
CA ASP A 51 -8.80 -0.01 -18.05
C ASP A 51 -7.79 -1.17 -18.17
N ALA A 52 -7.79 -1.93 -19.28
CA ALA A 52 -6.83 -3.02 -19.49
C ALA A 52 -5.38 -2.52 -19.63
N ARG A 53 -5.18 -1.39 -20.32
CA ARG A 53 -3.85 -0.77 -20.43
C ARG A 53 -3.38 -0.21 -19.10
N ALA A 54 -4.27 0.38 -18.34
CA ALA A 54 -3.97 0.90 -17.01
C ALA A 54 -3.58 -0.22 -16.03
N GLU A 55 -4.21 -1.41 -16.13
CA GLU A 55 -3.87 -2.59 -15.33
C GLU A 55 -2.48 -3.17 -15.67
N GLU A 56 -1.98 -2.98 -16.91
CA GLU A 56 -0.62 -3.37 -17.29
C GLU A 56 0.46 -2.37 -16.87
N GLN A 57 0.08 -1.09 -16.67
CA GLN A 57 0.99 0.02 -16.41
C GLN A 57 1.08 0.40 -14.93
N LEU A 58 0.12 -0.02 -14.11
CA LEU A 58 0.05 0.34 -12.70
C LEU A 58 -0.04 -0.90 -11.80
N GLU A 59 0.91 -1.01 -10.89
CA GLU A 59 0.94 -2.06 -9.86
C GLU A 59 0.45 -1.50 -8.54
N LEU A 60 -0.57 -2.12 -7.96
CA LEU A 60 -1.18 -1.70 -6.70
C LEU A 60 -1.22 -2.87 -5.71
N SER A 61 -0.67 -2.66 -4.54
CA SER A 61 -0.75 -3.63 -3.44
C SER A 61 -0.86 -2.91 -2.10
N HIS A 62 -1.28 -3.62 -1.04
CA HIS A 62 -1.21 -3.07 0.31
C HIS A 62 -0.95 -4.16 1.34
N ARG A 63 -0.44 -3.73 2.49
CA ARG A 63 -0.26 -4.55 3.69
C ARG A 63 -0.57 -3.73 4.93
N VAL A 64 -0.97 -4.41 5.99
CA VAL A 64 -1.14 -3.79 7.31
C VAL A 64 0.01 -4.23 8.20
N LEU A 65 0.67 -3.28 8.83
CA LEU A 65 1.76 -3.52 9.75
C LEU A 65 1.22 -3.92 11.14
N PRO A 66 2.02 -4.61 11.96
CA PRO A 66 1.63 -4.91 13.36
C PRO A 66 1.31 -3.67 14.18
N SER A 67 1.86 -2.50 13.82
CA SER A 67 1.56 -1.19 14.42
C SER A 67 0.17 -0.66 14.07
N GLY A 68 -0.57 -1.31 13.16
CA GLY A 68 -1.86 -0.87 12.68
C GLY A 68 -1.82 0.09 11.48
N GLU A 69 -0.63 0.46 11.01
CA GLU A 69 -0.46 1.29 9.81
C GLU A 69 -0.77 0.49 8.54
N ALA A 70 -1.52 1.07 7.60
CA ALA A 70 -1.73 0.51 6.28
C ALA A 70 -0.71 1.10 5.29
N VAL A 71 0.07 0.25 4.65
CA VAL A 71 1.05 0.63 3.61
C VAL A 71 0.48 0.23 2.27
N ALA A 72 0.11 1.20 1.44
CA ALA A 72 -0.30 1.01 0.05
C ALA A 72 0.90 1.29 -0.86
N ALA A 73 1.31 0.32 -1.67
CA ALA A 73 2.38 0.48 -2.64
C ALA A 73 1.80 0.79 -4.02
N ILE A 74 2.37 1.77 -4.69
CA ILE A 74 2.04 2.18 -6.06
C ILE A 74 3.32 2.06 -6.89
N GLY A 75 3.28 1.19 -7.91
CA GLY A 75 4.37 0.97 -8.84
C GLY A 75 3.96 1.25 -10.28
N GLY A 76 4.95 1.36 -11.19
CA GLY A 76 4.72 1.63 -12.61
C GLY A 76 4.51 3.10 -12.94
N GLU A 77 3.46 3.43 -13.67
CA GLU A 77 3.18 4.78 -14.18
C GLU A 77 1.88 5.33 -13.58
N LEU A 78 1.97 6.51 -12.97
CA LEU A 78 0.82 7.22 -12.40
C LEU A 78 0.52 8.46 -13.26
N ASP A 79 -0.39 8.31 -14.20
CA ASP A 79 -0.74 9.28 -15.22
C ASP A 79 -2.26 9.45 -15.36
N PHE A 80 -2.69 10.16 -16.41
CA PHE A 80 -4.09 10.37 -16.71
C PHE A 80 -4.90 9.06 -16.82
N ALA A 81 -4.33 8.00 -17.38
CA ALA A 81 -5.03 6.73 -17.57
C ALA A 81 -5.16 5.92 -16.27
N THR A 82 -4.18 6.01 -15.40
CA THR A 82 -4.04 5.18 -14.18
C THR A 82 -4.47 5.89 -12.90
N ALA A 83 -4.48 7.23 -12.89
CA ALA A 83 -4.73 8.04 -11.71
C ALA A 83 -6.02 7.68 -10.95
N GLU A 84 -7.13 7.49 -11.69
CA GLU A 84 -8.42 7.19 -11.07
C GLU A 84 -8.46 5.78 -10.44
N MET A 85 -7.77 4.81 -11.05
CA MET A 85 -7.64 3.47 -10.49
C MET A 85 -6.84 3.49 -9.18
N ALA A 86 -5.72 4.22 -9.15
CA ALA A 86 -4.92 4.40 -7.94
C ALA A 86 -5.72 5.07 -6.80
N VAL A 87 -6.46 6.14 -7.11
CA VAL A 87 -7.31 6.84 -6.13
C VAL A 87 -8.37 5.91 -5.55
N ARG A 88 -9.09 5.16 -6.39
CA ARG A 88 -10.10 4.20 -5.93
C ARG A 88 -9.49 3.11 -5.05
N TYR A 89 -8.31 2.64 -5.41
CA TYR A 89 -7.61 1.63 -4.63
C TYR A 89 -7.21 2.13 -3.24
N VAL A 90 -6.49 3.25 -3.17
CA VAL A 90 -6.03 3.83 -1.90
C VAL A 90 -7.22 4.26 -1.02
N ARG A 91 -8.31 4.77 -1.62
CA ARG A 91 -9.54 5.07 -0.88
C ARG A 91 -10.12 3.83 -0.20
N ARG A 92 -10.17 2.66 -0.88
CA ARG A 92 -10.60 1.40 -0.26
C ARG A 92 -9.71 1.00 0.92
N VAL A 93 -8.39 1.22 0.79
CA VAL A 93 -7.45 0.99 1.91
C VAL A 93 -7.78 1.92 3.08
N ILE A 94 -8.04 3.22 2.81
CA ILE A 94 -8.43 4.18 3.84
C ILE A 94 -9.74 3.76 4.52
N ASP A 95 -10.74 3.32 3.77
CA ASP A 95 -12.07 2.95 4.27
C ASP A 95 -12.04 1.64 5.08
N SER A 96 -11.14 0.70 4.75
CA SER A 96 -11.07 -0.63 5.40
C SER A 96 -10.15 -0.72 6.62
N HIS A 97 -9.33 0.32 6.90
CA HIS A 97 -8.37 0.31 8.00
C HIS A 97 -8.51 1.56 8.86
N HIS A 98 -8.24 1.42 10.16
CA HIS A 98 -8.43 2.53 11.11
C HIS A 98 -7.14 3.28 11.47
N GLY A 99 -5.97 2.76 11.12
CA GLY A 99 -4.66 3.35 11.40
C GLY A 99 -4.20 4.39 10.37
N PRO A 100 -2.99 4.94 10.55
CA PRO A 100 -2.34 5.79 9.56
C PRO A 100 -2.19 5.09 8.21
N VAL A 101 -2.20 5.88 7.12
CA VAL A 101 -2.03 5.39 5.76
C VAL A 101 -0.72 5.91 5.18
N ILE A 102 0.11 5.00 4.74
CA ILE A 102 1.39 5.29 4.10
C ILE A 102 1.26 4.86 2.64
N VAL A 103 1.58 5.75 1.72
CA VAL A 103 1.68 5.42 0.29
C VAL A 103 3.15 5.32 -0.09
N ASP A 104 3.56 4.12 -0.45
CA ASP A 104 4.94 3.79 -0.86
C ASP A 104 5.06 3.93 -2.38
N LEU A 105 5.96 4.84 -2.80
CA LEU A 105 6.22 5.20 -4.19
C LEU A 105 7.56 4.65 -4.69
N THR A 106 8.17 3.67 -3.97
CA THR A 106 9.49 3.13 -4.33
C THR A 106 9.54 2.59 -5.76
N ALA A 107 8.46 1.91 -6.19
CA ALA A 107 8.35 1.31 -7.51
C ALA A 107 7.71 2.23 -8.57
N LEU A 108 7.39 3.49 -8.23
CA LEU A 108 6.79 4.44 -9.16
C LEU A 108 7.86 5.02 -10.08
N GLY A 109 7.81 4.64 -11.36
CA GLY A 109 8.76 5.08 -12.39
C GLY A 109 8.40 6.42 -13.03
N PHE A 110 7.11 6.69 -13.18
CA PHE A 110 6.60 7.90 -13.83
C PHE A 110 5.40 8.49 -13.09
N CYS A 111 5.34 9.83 -13.07
CA CYS A 111 4.18 10.57 -12.53
C CYS A 111 4.02 11.87 -13.29
N ASP A 112 2.86 12.09 -13.89
CA ASP A 112 2.49 13.35 -14.53
C ASP A 112 1.69 14.27 -13.59
N ALA A 113 1.15 15.37 -14.12
CA ALA A 113 0.34 16.32 -13.35
C ALA A 113 -0.97 15.68 -12.83
N GLN A 114 -1.55 14.73 -13.58
CA GLN A 114 -2.77 14.02 -13.16
C GLN A 114 -2.44 12.99 -12.07
N GLY A 115 -1.31 12.30 -12.20
CA GLY A 115 -0.79 11.44 -11.14
C GLY A 115 -0.53 12.19 -9.85
N LEU A 116 0.09 13.37 -9.95
CA LEU A 116 0.32 14.23 -8.79
C LEU A 116 -1.01 14.72 -8.16
N SER A 117 -1.99 15.09 -8.98
CA SER A 117 -3.35 15.43 -8.53
C SER A 117 -4.01 14.24 -7.81
N ALA A 118 -3.79 13.02 -8.29
CA ALA A 118 -4.28 11.81 -7.65
C ALA A 118 -3.70 11.64 -6.22
N LEU A 119 -2.39 11.86 -6.03
CA LEU A 119 -1.76 11.82 -4.71
C LEU A 119 -2.36 12.85 -3.75
N VAL A 120 -2.63 14.08 -4.23
CA VAL A 120 -3.30 15.13 -3.44
C VAL A 120 -4.72 14.69 -3.07
N ARG A 121 -5.47 14.10 -3.99
CA ARG A 121 -6.83 13.60 -3.72
C ARG A 121 -6.82 12.48 -2.68
N MET A 122 -5.87 11.54 -2.75
CA MET A 122 -5.70 10.47 -1.76
C MET A 122 -5.48 11.05 -0.35
N ALA A 123 -4.59 12.03 -0.23
CA ALA A 123 -4.36 12.73 1.03
C ALA A 123 -5.63 13.40 1.55
N GLY A 124 -6.37 14.09 0.68
CA GLY A 124 -7.64 14.71 1.04
C GLY A 124 -8.71 13.71 1.49
N TYR A 125 -8.73 12.48 0.97
CA TYR A 125 -9.60 11.41 1.48
C TYR A 125 -9.18 10.96 2.88
N ALA A 126 -7.90 10.77 3.12
CA ALA A 126 -7.39 10.38 4.43
C ALA A 126 -7.65 11.46 5.48
N GLU A 127 -7.42 12.72 5.16
CA GLU A 127 -7.71 13.87 6.04
C GLU A 127 -9.20 13.93 6.44
N ARG A 128 -10.12 13.77 5.49
CA ARG A 128 -11.56 13.73 5.77
C ARG A 128 -11.97 12.54 6.63
N ALA A 129 -11.23 11.43 6.53
CA ALA A 129 -11.42 10.25 7.36
C ALA A 129 -10.72 10.37 8.73
N GLY A 130 -10.06 11.51 9.02
CA GLY A 130 -9.30 11.71 10.25
C GLY A 130 -8.05 10.84 10.36
N ARG A 131 -7.44 10.46 9.22
CA ARG A 131 -6.30 9.53 9.16
C ARG A 131 -5.01 10.27 8.83
N PRO A 132 -3.93 10.07 9.60
CA PRO A 132 -2.60 10.50 9.18
C PRO A 132 -2.23 9.88 7.83
N PHE A 133 -1.73 10.69 6.91
CA PHE A 133 -1.33 10.28 5.57
C PHE A 133 0.08 10.75 5.26
N ARG A 134 0.90 9.86 4.70
CA ARG A 134 2.28 10.20 4.26
C ARG A 134 2.62 9.49 2.97
N LEU A 135 3.46 10.14 2.17
CA LEU A 135 4.14 9.54 1.04
C LEU A 135 5.56 9.16 1.46
N VAL A 136 6.03 7.99 1.05
CA VAL A 136 7.40 7.54 1.33
C VAL A 136 8.08 7.09 0.04
N SER A 137 9.41 7.24 0.03
CA SER A 137 10.28 6.76 -1.04
C SER A 137 9.92 7.22 -2.47
N PRO A 138 9.50 8.49 -2.71
CA PRO A 138 9.30 8.96 -4.07
C PRO A 138 10.64 8.99 -4.80
N GLY A 139 10.64 8.53 -6.07
CA GLY A 139 11.80 8.59 -6.94
C GLY A 139 12.20 10.04 -7.29
N PRO A 140 13.42 10.26 -7.83
CA PRO A 140 13.94 11.63 -8.14
C PRO A 140 13.02 12.43 -9.05
N SER A 141 12.40 11.80 -10.04
CA SER A 141 11.47 12.45 -10.99
C SER A 141 10.22 12.96 -10.27
N VAL A 142 9.67 12.16 -9.36
CA VAL A 142 8.49 12.51 -8.56
C VAL A 142 8.83 13.64 -7.58
N ILE A 143 10.00 13.56 -6.91
CA ILE A 143 10.49 14.63 -6.03
C ILE A 143 10.62 15.94 -6.80
N LYS A 144 11.18 15.90 -8.02
CA LYS A 144 11.36 17.11 -8.85
C LYS A 144 10.02 17.78 -9.16
N ILE A 145 9.01 17.02 -9.59
CA ILE A 145 7.69 17.60 -9.90
C ILE A 145 6.97 18.08 -8.63
N MET A 146 7.13 17.40 -7.50
CA MET A 146 6.60 17.85 -6.20
C MET A 146 7.21 19.18 -5.77
N ARG A 147 8.52 19.38 -5.97
CA ARG A 147 9.21 20.66 -5.67
C ARG A 147 8.73 21.80 -6.55
N ILE A 148 8.60 21.55 -7.86
CA ILE A 148 8.10 22.55 -8.82
C ILE A 148 6.70 23.03 -8.46
N THR A 149 5.85 22.13 -7.95
CA THR A 149 4.47 22.41 -7.58
C THR A 149 4.29 22.82 -6.11
N GLY A 150 5.36 22.81 -5.30
CA GLY A 150 5.34 23.15 -3.88
C GLY A 150 4.71 22.06 -2.98
N LEU A 151 4.42 20.89 -3.52
CA LEU A 151 3.80 19.77 -2.79
C LEU A 151 4.79 18.98 -1.93
N ASP A 152 6.09 19.16 -2.16
CA ASP A 152 7.15 18.59 -1.32
C ASP A 152 6.99 18.98 0.15
N ARG A 153 6.65 20.23 0.42
CA ARG A 153 6.44 20.74 1.79
C ARG A 153 5.28 20.06 2.52
N ARG A 154 4.29 19.60 1.77
CA ARG A 154 3.12 18.90 2.33
C ARG A 154 3.38 17.42 2.57
N PHE A 155 4.11 16.75 1.67
CA PHE A 155 4.24 15.29 1.64
C PHE A 155 5.60 14.76 2.04
N LEU A 156 6.67 15.55 1.86
CA LEU A 156 8.05 15.16 2.12
C LEU A 156 8.58 15.82 3.41
N VAL A 157 7.79 15.89 4.45
CA VAL A 157 8.27 16.35 5.75
C VAL A 157 9.33 15.35 6.22
N PRO A 158 10.59 15.79 6.48
CA PRO A 158 11.56 14.89 7.08
C PRO A 158 11.02 14.39 8.43
N PRO A 159 11.35 13.15 8.83
CA PRO A 159 10.97 12.66 10.15
C PRO A 159 11.48 13.66 11.18
N GLN A 160 10.58 14.26 11.96
CA GLN A 160 11.00 15.08 13.08
C GLN A 160 11.80 14.19 14.02
N PRO A 161 13.02 14.60 14.46
CA PRO A 161 13.70 13.90 15.51
C PRO A 161 12.74 13.84 16.70
N ALA A 162 12.61 12.64 17.30
CA ALA A 162 11.85 12.48 18.53
C ALA A 162 12.34 13.54 19.51
N ALA A 163 11.40 14.33 20.04
CA ALA A 163 11.71 15.29 21.08
C ALA A 163 12.35 14.54 22.28
N PRO A 164 13.40 15.09 22.90
CA PRO A 164 14.10 14.48 24.02
C PRO A 164 13.17 14.29 25.23
#